data_7bd17ae2bfee21668e3785230d7fd5ed
#
_entry.id   7bd17ae2bfee21668e3785230d7fd5ed
#
_cell.length_a   1.000
_cell.length_b   1.000
_cell.length_c   1.000
_cell.angle_alpha   90.00
_cell.angle_beta   90.00
_cell.angle_gamma   90.00
#
_symmetry.space_group_name_H-M   'P 1'
#
loop_
_entity.id
_entity.type
_entity.pdbx_description
1 polymer ?
#
loop_
_entity_poly.entity_id
_entity_poly.type
_entity_poly.pdbx_seq_one_letter_code
_entity_poly.pdbx_strand_id
1 'polypeptide(L)'
;METLPFINPATGEKFGEAQAATAEDVTRAIKDMRQAFQVWRRRPLKDRIVALRQLQEVIIDSLDEITAVLNQDTGKSRQDGLIEVMMTVDRLHQYYRHAPDWLQRRRVPPGLYVFKSYYKEPHPYGVVAVIGPWNYPFDLTMPIVCSALLAGNTVVLKPSEVTAATGVLVENLIKRVPELSPFVRVLHGGPAVGAAVVQGNPDLVFLTGSTATGRKIAKATAETMTPFIAELGGKDPMIVLENADVAAAAKWGAWGAFYNTGQTCMGIERVYVVEAVYDEFLRQVVAEAEQVRQGYAVDIHNENNMGPLTFERQLQIVQEQLEDALAKGARIVYGGKIDGLFVEPTIIVDVTHDMKLMQEETFGPIMPVMKVKDETEALWLANDSVYGLSASVWSNNMRQAKRVAHRLDVGSVNVNDAISHYPVSLLPFGGVKQSGNARTHGKEEVLQFTQLRSYAIGRPPLPFDLATQMREPNHYKLGAAIMRLSFGVTLQQRLQPIKEALADKELRPEIGRMARLAGVATAVIAFAVALFRAKK
;
A
#
# COMPACT_ATOMS: atom_id res chain seq x y z
N MET A 1 -24.26 -25.70 -8.01
CA MET A 1 -23.49 -24.51 -7.61
C MET A 1 -22.06 -24.95 -7.42
N GLU A 2 -21.11 -24.17 -7.89
CA GLU A 2 -19.67 -24.44 -7.71
C GLU A 2 -19.31 -24.27 -6.24
N THR A 3 -18.49 -25.18 -5.70
CA THR A 3 -17.95 -25.11 -4.32
C THR A 3 -16.45 -24.90 -4.35
N LEU A 4 -15.95 -24.18 -3.36
CA LEU A 4 -14.52 -23.97 -3.10
C LEU A 4 -14.12 -24.90 -1.94
N PRO A 5 -13.35 -25.96 -2.17
CA PRO A 5 -12.87 -26.80 -1.09
C PRO A 5 -11.79 -26.07 -0.28
N PHE A 6 -11.79 -26.30 1.02
CA PHE A 6 -10.69 -25.91 1.91
C PHE A 6 -9.73 -27.08 2.00
N ILE A 7 -8.52 -26.91 1.50
CA ILE A 7 -7.50 -27.95 1.46
C ILE A 7 -6.34 -27.52 2.34
N ASN A 8 -5.96 -28.35 3.29
CA ASN A 8 -4.77 -28.13 4.07
C ASN A 8 -3.53 -28.43 3.21
N PRO A 9 -2.66 -27.45 2.94
CA PRO A 9 -1.53 -27.64 2.02
C PRO A 9 -0.47 -28.59 2.57
N ALA A 10 -0.40 -28.79 3.89
CA ALA A 10 0.55 -29.69 4.51
C ALA A 10 0.14 -31.16 4.46
N THR A 11 -1.15 -31.45 4.53
CA THR A 11 -1.69 -32.82 4.60
C THR A 11 -2.44 -33.25 3.34
N GLY A 12 -2.86 -32.30 2.50
CA GLY A 12 -3.74 -32.54 1.36
C GLY A 12 -5.19 -32.83 1.75
N GLU A 13 -5.52 -32.79 3.04
CA GLU A 13 -6.87 -33.10 3.51
C GLU A 13 -7.85 -31.96 3.29
N LYS A 14 -9.06 -32.30 2.85
CA LYS A 14 -10.18 -31.37 2.79
C LYS A 14 -10.79 -31.22 4.18
N PHE A 15 -10.84 -29.97 4.71
CA PHE A 15 -11.42 -29.69 6.02
C PHE A 15 -12.69 -28.83 6.00
N GLY A 16 -13.18 -28.48 4.82
CA GLY A 16 -14.43 -27.76 4.64
C GLY A 16 -14.66 -27.31 3.20
N GLU A 17 -15.69 -26.51 2.99
CA GLU A 17 -15.97 -25.90 1.69
C GLU A 17 -16.84 -24.65 1.83
N ALA A 18 -16.80 -23.75 0.84
CA ALA A 18 -17.70 -22.62 0.70
C ALA A 18 -18.44 -22.67 -0.65
N GLN A 19 -19.62 -22.06 -0.70
CA GLN A 19 -20.34 -21.89 -1.96
C GLN A 19 -19.73 -20.73 -2.74
N ALA A 20 -19.48 -20.94 -4.03
CA ALA A 20 -19.06 -19.88 -4.92
C ALA A 20 -20.24 -18.97 -5.28
N ALA A 21 -20.01 -17.66 -5.32
CA ALA A 21 -20.98 -16.68 -5.75
C ALA A 21 -21.25 -16.77 -7.26
N THR A 22 -22.50 -16.57 -7.66
CA THR A 22 -22.89 -16.46 -9.06
C THR A 22 -22.74 -15.02 -9.58
N ALA A 23 -22.86 -14.81 -10.89
CA ALA A 23 -22.87 -13.46 -11.48
C ALA A 23 -24.07 -12.63 -10.97
N GLU A 24 -25.21 -13.27 -10.72
CA GLU A 24 -26.39 -12.64 -10.13
C GLU A 24 -26.11 -12.19 -8.69
N ASP A 25 -25.40 -13.00 -7.90
CA ASP A 25 -24.99 -12.64 -6.53
C ASP A 25 -24.07 -11.41 -6.54
N VAL A 26 -23.11 -11.35 -7.48
CA VAL A 26 -22.23 -10.19 -7.65
C VAL A 26 -23.05 -8.93 -7.99
N THR A 27 -23.96 -9.02 -8.95
CA THR A 27 -24.80 -7.89 -9.37
C THR A 27 -25.64 -7.38 -8.21
N ARG A 28 -26.26 -8.30 -7.46
CA ARG A 28 -27.06 -8.00 -6.27
C ARG A 28 -26.20 -7.36 -5.18
N ALA A 29 -25.02 -7.92 -4.91
CA ALA A 29 -24.10 -7.39 -3.89
C ALA A 29 -23.72 -5.93 -4.17
N ILE A 30 -23.33 -5.58 -5.39
CA ILE A 30 -22.96 -4.21 -5.76
C ILE A 30 -24.17 -3.27 -5.62
N LYS A 31 -25.37 -3.70 -6.05
CA LYS A 31 -26.59 -2.93 -5.91
C LYS A 31 -26.93 -2.68 -4.43
N ASP A 32 -26.87 -3.70 -3.60
CA ASP A 32 -27.16 -3.61 -2.17
C ASP A 32 -26.15 -2.68 -1.47
N MET A 33 -24.86 -2.81 -1.79
CA MET A 33 -23.81 -1.95 -1.23
C MET A 33 -23.97 -0.51 -1.68
N ARG A 34 -24.44 -0.24 -2.88
CA ARG A 34 -24.73 1.12 -3.35
C ARG A 34 -25.90 1.76 -2.60
N GLN A 35 -26.89 0.98 -2.20
CA GLN A 35 -27.98 1.45 -1.33
C GLN A 35 -27.46 1.68 0.11
N ALA A 36 -26.74 0.71 0.66
CA ALA A 36 -26.15 0.79 2.00
C ALA A 36 -25.19 1.97 2.15
N PHE A 37 -24.47 2.33 1.09
CA PHE A 37 -23.60 3.50 1.05
C PHE A 37 -24.33 4.80 1.39
N GLN A 38 -25.59 4.98 0.97
CA GLN A 38 -26.35 6.19 1.27
C GLN A 38 -26.63 6.36 2.77
N VAL A 39 -26.63 5.27 3.52
CA VAL A 39 -26.76 5.26 4.99
C VAL A 39 -25.38 5.45 5.63
N TRP A 40 -24.40 4.62 5.25
CA TRP A 40 -23.05 4.60 5.86
C TRP A 40 -22.31 5.93 5.73
N ARG A 41 -22.30 6.55 4.54
CA ARG A 41 -21.63 7.82 4.28
C ARG A 41 -22.12 8.98 5.17
N ARG A 42 -23.35 8.89 5.70
CA ARG A 42 -23.96 9.89 6.56
C ARG A 42 -23.65 9.67 8.03
N ARG A 43 -23.14 8.49 8.41
CA ARG A 43 -22.73 8.23 9.79
C ARG A 43 -21.55 9.13 10.16
N PRO A 44 -21.61 9.84 11.30
CA PRO A 44 -20.47 10.58 11.81
C PRO A 44 -19.22 9.69 11.94
N LEU A 45 -18.04 10.25 11.69
CA LEU A 45 -16.78 9.49 11.78
C LEU A 45 -16.61 8.81 13.14
N LYS A 46 -17.00 9.48 14.24
CA LYS A 46 -16.95 8.90 15.59
C LYS A 46 -17.74 7.60 15.71
N ASP A 47 -18.92 7.54 15.08
CA ASP A 47 -19.79 6.35 15.16
C ASP A 47 -19.26 5.22 14.27
N ARG A 48 -18.63 5.55 13.14
CA ARG A 48 -17.88 4.57 12.32
C ARG A 48 -16.70 3.98 13.09
N ILE A 49 -15.95 4.80 13.81
CA ILE A 49 -14.84 4.34 14.67
C ILE A 49 -15.35 3.42 15.78
N VAL A 50 -16.48 3.72 16.41
CA VAL A 50 -17.07 2.86 17.46
C VAL A 50 -17.38 1.48 16.89
N ALA A 51 -18.06 1.41 15.76
CA ALA A 51 -18.41 0.14 15.12
C ALA A 51 -17.16 -0.68 14.71
N LEU A 52 -16.12 -0.01 14.19
CA LEU A 52 -14.86 -0.67 13.82
C LEU A 52 -14.06 -1.14 15.04
N ARG A 53 -14.15 -0.45 16.18
CA ARG A 53 -13.55 -0.93 17.45
C ARG A 53 -14.21 -2.19 17.96
N GLN A 54 -15.54 -2.33 17.81
CA GLN A 54 -16.23 -3.59 18.13
C GLN A 54 -15.69 -4.75 17.28
N LEU A 55 -15.37 -4.50 15.99
CA LEU A 55 -14.71 -5.52 15.16
C LEU A 55 -13.31 -5.85 15.67
N GLN A 56 -12.55 -4.87 16.12
CA GLN A 56 -11.24 -5.10 16.73
C GLN A 56 -11.34 -5.95 18.00
N GLU A 57 -12.33 -5.72 18.86
CA GLU A 57 -12.63 -6.54 20.04
C GLU A 57 -12.95 -7.99 19.63
N VAL A 58 -13.84 -8.17 18.64
CA VAL A 58 -14.16 -9.51 18.09
C VAL A 58 -12.91 -10.22 17.55
N ILE A 59 -12.02 -9.51 16.87
CA ILE A 59 -10.75 -10.09 16.36
C ILE A 59 -9.87 -10.57 17.52
N ILE A 60 -9.71 -9.75 18.57
CA ILE A 60 -8.89 -10.08 19.73
C ILE A 60 -9.46 -11.29 20.47
N ASP A 61 -10.77 -11.32 20.69
CA ASP A 61 -11.45 -12.43 21.38
C ASP A 61 -11.43 -13.73 20.56
N SER A 62 -11.26 -13.62 19.23
CA SER A 62 -11.22 -14.77 18.31
C SER A 62 -9.79 -15.18 17.92
N LEU A 63 -8.76 -14.75 18.64
CA LEU A 63 -7.35 -14.95 18.26
C LEU A 63 -7.03 -16.42 17.99
N ASP A 64 -7.43 -17.33 18.88
CA ASP A 64 -7.17 -18.77 18.72
C ASP A 64 -7.89 -19.37 17.53
N GLU A 65 -9.14 -18.96 17.27
CA GLU A 65 -9.90 -19.35 16.08
C GLU A 65 -9.20 -18.88 14.80
N ILE A 66 -8.79 -17.62 14.76
CA ILE A 66 -8.13 -17.02 13.58
C ILE A 66 -6.81 -17.74 13.28
N THR A 67 -5.96 -17.90 14.28
CA THR A 67 -4.65 -18.53 14.08
C THR A 67 -4.76 -20.02 13.74
N ALA A 68 -5.80 -20.72 14.23
CA ALA A 68 -6.07 -22.11 13.85
C ALA A 68 -6.51 -22.23 12.38
N VAL A 69 -7.41 -21.36 11.93
CA VAL A 69 -7.85 -21.35 10.52
C VAL A 69 -6.69 -20.97 9.60
N LEU A 70 -5.89 -19.94 9.94
CA LEU A 70 -4.71 -19.56 9.16
C LEU A 70 -3.71 -20.71 9.02
N ASN A 71 -3.44 -21.45 10.11
CA ASN A 71 -2.56 -22.60 10.09
C ASN A 71 -3.07 -23.70 9.13
N GLN A 72 -4.36 -24.04 9.20
CA GLN A 72 -4.95 -25.09 8.36
C GLN A 72 -5.04 -24.66 6.88
N ASP A 73 -5.36 -23.41 6.63
CA ASP A 73 -5.68 -22.89 5.29
C ASP A 73 -4.43 -22.50 4.48
N THR A 74 -3.35 -22.11 5.17
CA THR A 74 -2.11 -21.65 4.52
C THR A 74 -0.89 -22.55 4.78
N GLY A 75 -0.95 -23.44 5.75
CA GLY A 75 0.18 -24.25 6.20
C GLY A 75 1.20 -23.52 7.09
N LYS A 76 1.05 -22.20 7.32
CA LYS A 76 1.95 -21.44 8.19
C LYS A 76 1.84 -21.85 9.66
N SER A 77 2.87 -21.57 10.45
CA SER A 77 2.84 -21.85 11.89
C SER A 77 1.77 -21.01 12.60
N ARG A 78 1.29 -21.49 13.76
CA ARG A 78 0.38 -20.70 14.62
C ARG A 78 1.03 -19.39 15.09
N GLN A 79 2.36 -19.35 15.21
CA GLN A 79 3.12 -18.16 15.56
C GLN A 79 3.12 -17.13 14.44
N ASP A 80 3.28 -17.55 13.18
CA ASP A 80 3.17 -16.66 12.03
C ASP A 80 1.75 -16.12 11.89
N GLY A 81 0.74 -16.96 12.15
CA GLY A 81 -0.65 -16.53 12.23
C GLY A 81 -0.89 -15.47 13.31
N LEU A 82 -0.27 -15.63 14.49
CA LEU A 82 -0.32 -14.64 15.57
C LEU A 82 0.29 -13.31 15.14
N ILE A 83 1.45 -13.32 14.48
CA ILE A 83 2.09 -12.10 13.96
C ILE A 83 1.17 -11.39 12.97
N GLU A 84 0.52 -12.11 12.07
CA GLU A 84 -0.45 -11.58 11.11
C GLU A 84 -1.63 -10.87 11.80
N VAL A 85 -2.19 -11.48 12.85
CA VAL A 85 -3.27 -10.87 13.65
C VAL A 85 -2.78 -9.65 14.43
N MET A 86 -1.58 -9.72 15.02
CA MET A 86 -1.00 -8.60 15.78
C MET A 86 -0.77 -7.37 14.90
N MET A 87 -0.23 -7.56 13.67
CA MET A 87 -0.06 -6.46 12.71
C MET A 87 -1.40 -5.84 12.32
N THR A 88 -2.41 -6.67 12.06
CA THR A 88 -3.78 -6.22 11.79
C THR A 88 -4.32 -5.35 12.94
N VAL A 89 -4.26 -5.84 14.17
CA VAL A 89 -4.82 -5.15 15.34
C VAL A 89 -4.09 -3.83 15.63
N ASP A 90 -2.76 -3.80 15.55
CA ASP A 90 -2.00 -2.56 15.73
C ASP A 90 -2.38 -1.53 14.67
N ARG A 91 -2.46 -1.93 13.40
CA ARG A 91 -2.86 -1.05 12.29
C ARG A 91 -4.23 -0.44 12.53
N LEU A 92 -5.23 -1.25 12.88
CA LEU A 92 -6.58 -0.78 13.20
C LEU A 92 -6.59 0.19 14.38
N HIS A 93 -5.84 -0.13 15.47
CA HIS A 93 -5.69 0.74 16.62
C HIS A 93 -5.15 2.13 16.25
N GLN A 94 -4.08 2.18 15.45
CA GLN A 94 -3.50 3.45 14.99
C GLN A 94 -4.48 4.24 14.12
N TYR A 95 -5.22 3.57 13.24
CA TYR A 95 -6.15 4.24 12.35
C TYR A 95 -7.31 4.89 13.11
N TYR A 96 -7.88 4.21 14.07
CA TYR A 96 -8.98 4.78 14.88
C TYR A 96 -8.54 5.99 15.70
N ARG A 97 -7.27 6.01 16.10
CA ARG A 97 -6.68 7.13 16.83
C ARG A 97 -6.45 8.35 15.93
N HIS A 98 -6.00 8.14 14.71
CA HIS A 98 -5.52 9.20 13.82
C HIS A 98 -6.55 9.64 12.76
N ALA A 99 -7.54 8.83 12.44
CA ALA A 99 -8.54 9.14 11.42
C ALA A 99 -9.26 10.49 11.61
N PRO A 100 -9.57 10.96 12.83
CA PRO A 100 -10.18 12.27 13.03
C PRO A 100 -9.33 13.42 12.44
N ASP A 101 -8.00 13.32 12.52
CA ASP A 101 -7.11 14.31 11.90
C ASP A 101 -6.98 14.10 10.38
N TRP A 102 -6.91 12.86 9.93
CA TRP A 102 -6.70 12.54 8.51
C TRP A 102 -7.91 12.87 7.64
N LEU A 103 -9.11 12.59 8.12
CA LEU A 103 -10.37 12.74 7.39
C LEU A 103 -11.07 14.08 7.63
N GLN A 104 -10.45 15.00 8.39
CA GLN A 104 -11.05 16.30 8.65
C GLN A 104 -11.04 17.22 7.42
N ARG A 105 -12.03 18.08 7.39
CA ARG A 105 -12.08 19.20 6.45
C ARG A 105 -10.98 20.22 6.78
N ARG A 106 -10.18 20.59 5.79
CA ARG A 106 -9.06 21.53 5.96
C ARG A 106 -9.29 22.82 5.19
N ARG A 107 -8.99 23.93 5.83
CA ARG A 107 -9.01 25.25 5.18
C ARG A 107 -7.84 25.36 4.22
N VAL A 108 -8.10 25.99 3.05
CA VAL A 108 -7.09 26.30 2.04
C VAL A 108 -6.90 27.81 2.01
N PRO A 109 -5.65 28.32 1.97
CA PRO A 109 -5.40 29.75 1.82
C PRO A 109 -6.08 30.31 0.56
N PRO A 110 -6.74 31.47 0.65
CA PRO A 110 -7.58 32.00 -0.43
C PRO A 110 -6.78 32.57 -1.61
N GLY A 111 -5.47 32.74 -1.51
CA GLY A 111 -4.66 33.44 -2.50
C GLY A 111 -5.18 34.88 -2.71
N LEU A 112 -5.45 35.24 -3.97
CA LEU A 112 -6.00 36.55 -4.33
C LEU A 112 -7.49 36.71 -3.99
N TYR A 113 -8.20 35.60 -3.74
CA TYR A 113 -9.66 35.60 -3.55
C TYR A 113 -10.05 35.63 -2.07
N VAL A 114 -9.53 36.60 -1.33
CA VAL A 114 -9.67 36.75 0.15
C VAL A 114 -11.13 36.88 0.64
N PHE A 115 -12.07 37.18 -0.25
CA PHE A 115 -13.49 37.40 0.07
C PHE A 115 -14.31 36.11 0.21
N LYS A 116 -13.67 34.95 -0.07
CA LYS A 116 -14.30 33.63 0.05
C LYS A 116 -13.53 32.77 1.04
N SER A 117 -14.19 31.78 1.56
CA SER A 117 -13.57 30.73 2.36
C SER A 117 -13.39 29.48 1.50
N TYR A 118 -12.22 28.90 1.52
CA TYR A 118 -11.90 27.72 0.72
C TYR A 118 -11.56 26.56 1.64
N TYR A 119 -12.06 25.40 1.30
CA TYR A 119 -11.83 24.15 2.03
C TYR A 119 -11.60 23.00 1.08
N LYS A 120 -10.85 22.02 1.51
CA LYS A 120 -10.77 20.68 0.93
C LYS A 120 -11.22 19.66 1.95
N GLU A 121 -11.93 18.63 1.52
CA GLU A 121 -12.49 17.60 2.36
C GLU A 121 -12.35 16.23 1.68
N PRO A 122 -11.79 15.21 2.37
CA PRO A 122 -11.86 13.83 1.90
C PRO A 122 -13.32 13.38 1.80
N HIS A 123 -13.69 12.80 0.66
CA HIS A 123 -15.04 12.31 0.39
C HIS A 123 -14.99 10.87 -0.10
N PRO A 124 -15.80 9.94 0.43
CA PRO A 124 -15.77 8.55 0.01
C PRO A 124 -16.12 8.40 -1.49
N TYR A 125 -15.57 7.37 -2.12
CA TYR A 125 -15.90 7.02 -3.50
C TYR A 125 -17.34 6.48 -3.61
N GLY A 126 -17.66 5.47 -2.81
CA GLY A 126 -18.94 4.77 -2.90
C GLY A 126 -18.82 3.30 -2.52
N VAL A 127 -19.02 2.40 -3.47
CA VAL A 127 -18.79 0.97 -3.35
C VAL A 127 -17.35 0.67 -3.73
N VAL A 128 -16.57 0.16 -2.78
CA VAL A 128 -15.18 -0.28 -3.00
C VAL A 128 -15.14 -1.79 -3.16
N ALA A 129 -14.62 -2.27 -4.28
CA ALA A 129 -14.27 -3.67 -4.47
C ALA A 129 -12.87 -3.93 -3.91
N VAL A 130 -12.74 -4.82 -2.94
CA VAL A 130 -11.47 -5.27 -2.36
C VAL A 130 -11.22 -6.70 -2.81
N ILE A 131 -10.11 -6.95 -3.49
CA ILE A 131 -9.67 -8.27 -3.94
C ILE A 131 -8.42 -8.64 -3.15
N GLY A 132 -8.55 -9.62 -2.25
CA GLY A 132 -7.51 -10.03 -1.30
C GLY A 132 -6.63 -11.16 -1.82
N PRO A 133 -5.38 -11.27 -1.32
CA PRO A 133 -4.41 -12.30 -1.67
C PRO A 133 -4.54 -13.53 -0.76
N TRP A 134 -3.68 -14.52 -1.01
CA TRP A 134 -3.66 -15.78 -0.28
C TRP A 134 -2.50 -15.92 0.73
N ASN A 135 -1.44 -15.14 0.61
CA ASN A 135 -0.21 -15.31 1.42
C ASN A 135 -0.33 -14.77 2.86
N TYR A 136 -0.99 -13.63 3.02
CA TYR A 136 -1.42 -13.06 4.30
C TYR A 136 -2.90 -12.72 4.20
N PRO A 137 -3.78 -13.73 4.14
CA PRO A 137 -5.18 -13.56 3.76
C PRO A 137 -5.98 -12.76 4.78
N PHE A 138 -5.52 -12.68 6.03
CA PHE A 138 -6.15 -11.90 7.09
C PHE A 138 -5.61 -10.45 7.12
N ASP A 139 -4.29 -10.26 7.23
CA ASP A 139 -3.68 -8.94 7.37
C ASP A 139 -3.76 -8.08 6.10
N LEU A 140 -3.67 -8.69 4.93
CA LEU A 140 -3.81 -7.95 3.66
C LEU A 140 -5.27 -7.72 3.23
N THR A 141 -6.23 -8.20 4.01
CA THR A 141 -7.67 -8.08 3.71
C THR A 141 -8.40 -7.23 4.74
N MET A 142 -8.33 -7.58 6.02
CA MET A 142 -9.13 -6.96 7.08
C MET A 142 -8.82 -5.47 7.26
N PRO A 143 -7.57 -4.99 7.34
CA PRO A 143 -7.29 -3.55 7.45
C PRO A 143 -7.77 -2.76 6.24
N ILE A 144 -7.66 -3.30 5.04
CA ILE A 144 -8.11 -2.63 3.81
C ILE A 144 -9.63 -2.45 3.82
N VAL A 145 -10.39 -3.48 4.22
CA VAL A 145 -11.84 -3.37 4.43
C VAL A 145 -12.17 -2.30 5.47
N CYS A 146 -11.47 -2.30 6.60
CA CYS A 146 -11.67 -1.32 7.66
C CYS A 146 -11.32 0.11 7.22
N SER A 147 -10.25 0.30 6.45
CA SER A 147 -9.86 1.61 5.91
C SER A 147 -10.89 2.17 4.94
N ALA A 148 -11.43 1.33 4.06
CA ALA A 148 -12.51 1.71 3.16
C ALA A 148 -13.79 2.12 3.92
N LEU A 149 -14.18 1.35 4.95
CA LEU A 149 -15.31 1.66 5.83
C LEU A 149 -15.06 2.93 6.64
N LEU A 150 -13.87 3.09 7.20
CA LEU A 150 -13.46 4.27 7.97
C LEU A 150 -13.55 5.54 7.14
N ALA A 151 -13.14 5.48 5.87
CA ALA A 151 -13.28 6.57 4.90
C ALA A 151 -14.74 6.88 4.52
N GLY A 152 -15.68 5.97 4.84
CA GLY A 152 -17.13 6.14 4.61
C GLY A 152 -17.67 5.41 3.38
N ASN A 153 -16.91 4.50 2.79
CA ASN A 153 -17.35 3.63 1.70
C ASN A 153 -18.08 2.38 2.24
N THR A 154 -18.80 1.69 1.37
CA THR A 154 -19.21 0.31 1.55
C THR A 154 -18.29 -0.62 0.77
N VAL A 155 -18.22 -1.89 1.15
CA VAL A 155 -17.23 -2.82 0.62
C VAL A 155 -17.89 -4.06 0.02
N VAL A 156 -17.46 -4.42 -1.18
CA VAL A 156 -17.59 -5.78 -1.75
C VAL A 156 -16.22 -6.43 -1.66
N LEU A 157 -16.07 -7.43 -0.79
CA LEU A 157 -14.84 -8.16 -0.57
C LEU A 157 -14.86 -9.46 -1.36
N LYS A 158 -13.83 -9.69 -2.18
CA LYS A 158 -13.54 -11.00 -2.80
C LYS A 158 -12.22 -11.53 -2.20
N PRO A 159 -12.25 -12.38 -1.17
CA PRO A 159 -11.04 -13.02 -0.66
C PRO A 159 -10.47 -14.00 -1.68
N SER A 160 -9.22 -14.45 -1.47
CA SER A 160 -8.61 -15.45 -2.34
C SER A 160 -9.35 -16.80 -2.25
N GLU A 161 -9.53 -17.44 -3.38
CA GLU A 161 -10.05 -18.81 -3.47
C GLU A 161 -9.04 -19.85 -2.98
N VAL A 162 -7.77 -19.51 -2.96
CA VAL A 162 -6.69 -20.39 -2.46
C VAL A 162 -6.79 -20.57 -0.94
N THR A 163 -7.21 -19.53 -0.23
CA THR A 163 -7.40 -19.52 1.23
C THR A 163 -8.84 -19.19 1.56
N ALA A 164 -9.74 -20.03 1.06
CA ALA A 164 -11.17 -19.79 1.13
C ALA A 164 -11.73 -19.91 2.56
N ALA A 165 -11.14 -20.74 3.41
CA ALA A 165 -11.54 -20.87 4.81
C ALA A 165 -11.30 -19.56 5.58
N THR A 166 -10.16 -18.90 5.35
CA THR A 166 -9.88 -17.57 5.91
C THR A 166 -10.86 -16.52 5.41
N GLY A 167 -11.27 -16.60 4.13
CA GLY A 167 -12.32 -15.73 3.59
C GLY A 167 -13.66 -15.88 4.32
N VAL A 168 -14.07 -17.11 4.62
CA VAL A 168 -15.29 -17.42 5.40
C VAL A 168 -15.14 -16.93 6.86
N LEU A 169 -13.98 -17.12 7.45
CA LEU A 169 -13.69 -16.60 8.78
C LEU A 169 -13.84 -15.07 8.83
N VAL A 170 -13.24 -14.34 7.89
CA VAL A 170 -13.35 -12.87 7.79
C VAL A 170 -14.82 -12.45 7.70
N GLU A 171 -15.63 -13.14 6.87
CA GLU A 171 -17.06 -12.89 6.76
C GLU A 171 -17.77 -13.10 8.10
N ASN A 172 -17.47 -14.19 8.80
CA ASN A 172 -18.09 -14.51 10.09
C ASN A 172 -17.72 -13.50 11.18
N LEU A 173 -16.47 -13.05 11.25
CA LEU A 173 -16.04 -11.99 12.18
C LEU A 173 -16.80 -10.68 11.94
N ILE A 174 -16.97 -10.28 10.69
CA ILE A 174 -17.74 -9.08 10.33
C ILE A 174 -19.22 -9.25 10.72
N LYS A 175 -19.81 -10.42 10.52
CA LYS A 175 -21.21 -10.73 10.90
C LYS A 175 -21.45 -10.66 12.42
N ARG A 176 -20.40 -10.89 13.23
CA ARG A 176 -20.49 -10.74 14.70
C ARG A 176 -20.65 -9.28 15.13
N VAL A 177 -20.50 -8.31 14.22
CA VAL A 177 -20.69 -6.87 14.48
C VAL A 177 -21.89 -6.36 13.66
N PRO A 178 -23.12 -6.33 14.24
CA PRO A 178 -24.33 -5.95 13.53
C PRO A 178 -24.30 -4.54 12.92
N GLU A 179 -23.53 -3.63 13.52
CA GLU A 179 -23.37 -2.26 13.07
C GLU A 179 -22.51 -2.15 11.78
N LEU A 180 -21.71 -3.17 11.45
CA LEU A 180 -20.84 -3.22 10.26
C LEU A 180 -21.35 -4.15 9.18
N SER A 181 -21.96 -5.28 9.56
CA SER A 181 -22.31 -6.34 8.60
C SER A 181 -23.19 -5.88 7.44
N PRO A 182 -24.09 -4.88 7.56
CA PRO A 182 -24.87 -4.37 6.42
C PRO A 182 -24.04 -3.60 5.36
N PHE A 183 -22.82 -3.22 5.68
CA PHE A 183 -21.97 -2.36 4.86
C PHE A 183 -20.80 -3.10 4.19
N VAL A 184 -20.72 -4.41 4.40
CA VAL A 184 -19.76 -5.31 3.77
C VAL A 184 -20.49 -6.50 3.15
N ARG A 185 -20.15 -6.84 1.92
CA ARG A 185 -20.60 -8.07 1.28
C ARG A 185 -19.39 -8.89 0.87
N VAL A 186 -19.27 -10.11 1.36
CA VAL A 186 -18.21 -11.05 0.98
C VAL A 186 -18.72 -11.96 -0.13
N LEU A 187 -17.91 -12.13 -1.18
CA LEU A 187 -18.21 -12.96 -2.34
C LEU A 187 -17.08 -13.98 -2.51
N HIS A 188 -17.35 -15.21 -2.14
CA HIS A 188 -16.41 -16.31 -2.35
C HIS A 188 -16.45 -16.76 -3.79
N GLY A 189 -15.31 -17.15 -4.35
CA GLY A 189 -15.23 -17.64 -5.74
C GLY A 189 -13.85 -17.43 -6.36
N GLY A 190 -13.63 -18.14 -7.47
CA GLY A 190 -12.41 -18.08 -8.25
C GLY A 190 -12.28 -16.82 -9.12
N PRO A 191 -11.37 -16.84 -10.12
CA PRO A 191 -11.08 -15.70 -10.99
C PRO A 191 -12.31 -15.16 -11.74
N ALA A 192 -13.29 -16.01 -12.06
CA ALA A 192 -14.52 -15.59 -12.73
C ALA A 192 -15.37 -14.64 -11.86
N VAL A 193 -15.49 -14.93 -10.55
CA VAL A 193 -16.17 -14.04 -9.60
C VAL A 193 -15.40 -12.73 -9.46
N GLY A 194 -14.06 -12.77 -9.40
CA GLY A 194 -13.22 -11.56 -9.38
C GLY A 194 -13.44 -10.68 -10.61
N ALA A 195 -13.50 -11.28 -11.80
CA ALA A 195 -13.81 -10.56 -13.04
C ALA A 195 -15.22 -9.96 -13.02
N ALA A 196 -16.23 -10.71 -12.56
CA ALA A 196 -17.59 -10.23 -12.42
C ALA A 196 -17.69 -9.04 -11.44
N VAL A 197 -16.97 -9.06 -10.31
CA VAL A 197 -16.91 -7.95 -9.35
C VAL A 197 -16.36 -6.68 -10.01
N VAL A 198 -15.29 -6.78 -10.80
CA VAL A 198 -14.72 -5.63 -11.53
C VAL A 198 -15.68 -5.11 -12.60
N GLN A 199 -16.29 -6.02 -13.37
CA GLN A 199 -17.29 -5.69 -14.43
C GLN A 199 -18.60 -5.15 -13.85
N GLY A 200 -18.91 -5.44 -12.60
CA GLY A 200 -20.09 -4.93 -11.90
C GLY A 200 -20.05 -3.43 -11.61
N ASN A 201 -18.97 -2.75 -12.03
CA ASN A 201 -18.80 -1.30 -11.97
C ASN A 201 -18.84 -0.74 -10.53
N PRO A 202 -17.92 -1.19 -9.63
CA PRO A 202 -17.71 -0.52 -8.35
C PRO A 202 -17.14 0.89 -8.56
N ASP A 203 -17.17 1.72 -7.52
CA ASP A 203 -16.68 3.11 -7.60
C ASP A 203 -15.15 3.21 -7.39
N LEU A 204 -14.52 2.14 -6.89
CA LEU A 204 -13.07 1.94 -6.75
C LEU A 204 -12.77 0.43 -6.70
N VAL A 205 -11.69 0.00 -7.33
CA VAL A 205 -11.14 -1.35 -7.17
C VAL A 205 -9.79 -1.27 -6.46
N PHE A 206 -9.64 -2.03 -5.38
CA PHE A 206 -8.38 -2.25 -4.67
C PHE A 206 -7.98 -3.73 -4.82
N LEU A 207 -6.76 -3.97 -5.27
CA LEU A 207 -6.18 -5.31 -5.43
C LEU A 207 -4.90 -5.43 -4.62
N THR A 208 -4.75 -6.51 -3.87
CA THR A 208 -3.45 -7.06 -3.49
C THR A 208 -3.27 -8.40 -4.20
N GLY A 209 -2.21 -8.56 -4.99
CA GLY A 209 -2.01 -9.78 -5.75
C GLY A 209 -0.91 -9.70 -6.82
N SER A 210 -0.92 -10.63 -7.78
CA SER A 210 0.14 -10.70 -8.79
C SER A 210 0.05 -9.57 -9.83
N THR A 211 1.20 -9.17 -10.37
CA THR A 211 1.31 -8.19 -11.47
C THR A 211 0.48 -8.60 -12.70
N ALA A 212 0.43 -9.90 -13.00
CA ALA A 212 -0.36 -10.43 -14.11
C ALA A 212 -1.88 -10.19 -13.90
N THR A 213 -2.38 -10.40 -12.68
CA THR A 213 -3.77 -10.10 -12.30
C THR A 213 -4.03 -8.60 -12.33
N GLY A 214 -3.10 -7.80 -11.79
CA GLY A 214 -3.18 -6.34 -11.82
C GLY A 214 -3.36 -5.77 -13.22
N ARG A 215 -2.58 -6.27 -14.20
CA ARG A 215 -2.72 -5.86 -15.61
C ARG A 215 -4.10 -6.19 -16.20
N LYS A 216 -4.68 -7.34 -15.86
CA LYS A 216 -6.03 -7.73 -16.34
C LYS A 216 -7.10 -6.80 -15.77
N ILE A 217 -7.02 -6.51 -14.47
CA ILE A 217 -7.96 -5.60 -13.80
C ILE A 217 -7.81 -4.18 -14.32
N ALA A 218 -6.57 -3.67 -14.48
CA ALA A 218 -6.31 -2.35 -15.04
C ALA A 218 -6.94 -2.16 -16.43
N LYS A 219 -6.88 -3.18 -17.29
CA LYS A 219 -7.56 -3.14 -18.60
C LYS A 219 -9.08 -3.06 -18.46
N ALA A 220 -9.66 -3.85 -17.56
CA ALA A 220 -11.10 -3.88 -17.36
C ALA A 220 -11.63 -2.56 -16.75
N THR A 221 -10.91 -1.99 -15.77
CA THR A 221 -11.31 -0.73 -15.13
C THR A 221 -11.14 0.49 -16.03
N ALA A 222 -10.25 0.44 -17.02
CA ALA A 222 -10.06 1.51 -17.99
C ALA A 222 -11.32 1.76 -18.85
N GLU A 223 -12.11 0.72 -19.14
CA GLU A 223 -13.34 0.84 -19.94
C GLU A 223 -14.42 1.68 -19.24
N THR A 224 -14.44 1.67 -17.91
CA THR A 224 -15.42 2.39 -17.08
C THR A 224 -14.84 3.61 -16.37
N MET A 225 -13.54 3.90 -16.57
CA MET A 225 -12.80 4.92 -15.83
C MET A 225 -12.85 4.70 -14.30
N THR A 226 -13.07 3.47 -13.85
CA THR A 226 -13.06 3.12 -12.44
C THR A 226 -11.64 3.26 -11.89
N PRO A 227 -11.41 4.02 -10.82
CA PRO A 227 -10.11 4.11 -10.18
C PRO A 227 -9.62 2.73 -9.74
N PHE A 228 -8.33 2.44 -10.02
CA PHE A 228 -7.70 1.18 -9.69
C PHE A 228 -6.44 1.42 -8.86
N ILE A 229 -6.43 0.83 -7.67
CA ILE A 229 -5.32 0.89 -6.72
C ILE A 229 -4.84 -0.54 -6.51
N ALA A 230 -3.54 -0.77 -6.67
CA ALA A 230 -2.97 -2.10 -6.60
C ALA A 230 -1.66 -2.12 -5.81
N GLU A 231 -1.55 -3.07 -4.92
CA GLU A 231 -0.33 -3.58 -4.33
C GLU A 231 -0.01 -4.90 -5.03
N LEU A 232 1.18 -4.99 -5.65
CA LEU A 232 1.52 -6.10 -6.54
C LEU A 232 2.86 -6.70 -6.11
N GLY A 233 3.31 -7.73 -6.86
CA GLY A 233 4.52 -8.46 -6.57
C GLY A 233 5.80 -7.63 -6.54
N GLY A 234 6.85 -8.21 -6.00
CA GLY A 234 8.21 -7.68 -5.91
C GLY A 234 9.25 -8.63 -6.47
N LYS A 235 10.49 -8.17 -6.56
CA LYS A 235 11.72 -8.95 -6.78
C LYS A 235 12.83 -8.27 -5.99
N ASP A 236 12.67 -8.26 -4.69
CA ASP A 236 13.31 -7.32 -3.80
C ASP A 236 14.80 -7.63 -3.61
N PRO A 237 15.70 -6.66 -3.87
CA PRO A 237 17.12 -6.85 -3.72
C PRO A 237 17.60 -6.62 -2.29
N MET A 238 18.58 -7.42 -1.87
CA MET A 238 19.45 -7.18 -0.73
C MET A 238 20.86 -6.88 -1.22
N ILE A 239 21.45 -5.76 -0.81
CA ILE A 239 22.82 -5.37 -1.15
C ILE A 239 23.69 -5.46 0.13
N VAL A 240 24.74 -6.27 0.08
CA VAL A 240 25.72 -6.42 1.17
C VAL A 240 27.03 -5.81 0.72
N LEU A 241 27.39 -4.67 1.33
CA LEU A 241 28.59 -3.91 1.00
C LEU A 241 29.81 -4.40 1.82
N GLU A 242 31.00 -4.03 1.39
CA GLU A 242 32.28 -4.47 1.97
C GLU A 242 32.46 -4.19 3.48
N ASN A 243 31.74 -3.18 4.00
CA ASN A 243 31.80 -2.80 5.41
C ASN A 243 30.58 -3.30 6.22
N ALA A 244 29.81 -4.22 5.69
CA ALA A 244 28.61 -4.73 6.38
C ALA A 244 28.99 -5.54 7.63
N ASP A 245 28.07 -5.57 8.60
CA ASP A 245 28.04 -6.64 9.58
C ASP A 245 27.50 -7.90 8.88
N VAL A 246 28.42 -8.77 8.43
CA VAL A 246 28.11 -9.92 7.60
C VAL A 246 27.24 -10.92 8.35
N ALA A 247 27.47 -11.09 9.67
CA ALA A 247 26.69 -12.00 10.50
C ALA A 247 25.23 -11.54 10.60
N ALA A 248 25.02 -10.26 10.90
CA ALA A 248 23.69 -9.69 10.94
C ALA A 248 23.02 -9.73 9.55
N ALA A 249 23.76 -9.41 8.48
CA ALA A 249 23.25 -9.46 7.11
C ALA A 249 22.82 -10.87 6.71
N ALA A 250 23.61 -11.90 7.03
CA ALA A 250 23.27 -13.30 6.75
C ALA A 250 22.02 -13.75 7.50
N LYS A 251 21.94 -13.45 8.81
CA LYS A 251 20.80 -13.80 9.66
C LYS A 251 19.49 -13.17 9.15
N TRP A 252 19.50 -11.87 8.92
CA TRP A 252 18.31 -11.14 8.43
C TRP A 252 17.99 -11.48 6.98
N GLY A 253 19.02 -11.77 6.17
CA GLY A 253 18.88 -12.23 4.80
C GLY A 253 18.15 -13.57 4.73
N ALA A 254 18.59 -14.56 5.51
CA ALA A 254 17.96 -15.87 5.61
C ALA A 254 16.50 -15.75 6.09
N TRP A 255 16.27 -14.96 7.15
CA TRP A 255 14.91 -14.72 7.65
C TRP A 255 14.05 -14.04 6.57
N GLY A 256 14.56 -13.03 5.90
CA GLY A 256 13.84 -12.29 4.85
C GLY A 256 13.52 -13.12 3.60
N ALA A 257 14.33 -14.15 3.31
CA ALA A 257 14.12 -15.04 2.16
C ALA A 257 13.20 -16.24 2.50
N PHE A 258 13.21 -16.71 3.76
CA PHE A 258 12.55 -17.97 4.11
C PHE A 258 11.30 -17.80 4.98
N TYR A 259 11.09 -16.64 5.61
CA TYR A 259 9.89 -16.35 6.38
C TYR A 259 8.62 -16.57 5.55
N ASN A 260 7.60 -17.21 6.15
CA ASN A 260 6.37 -17.63 5.47
C ASN A 260 6.63 -18.46 4.20
N THR A 261 7.70 -19.27 4.21
CA THR A 261 8.13 -20.11 3.08
C THR A 261 8.47 -19.27 1.82
N GLY A 262 9.01 -18.04 2.03
CA GLY A 262 9.30 -17.08 0.97
C GLY A 262 8.06 -16.45 0.30
N GLN A 263 6.85 -16.76 0.78
CA GLN A 263 5.58 -16.29 0.22
C GLN A 263 5.22 -14.89 0.74
N THR A 264 6.18 -13.96 0.61
CA THR A 264 6.10 -12.59 1.14
C THR A 264 6.44 -11.61 0.03
N CYS A 265 5.53 -10.66 -0.27
CA CYS A 265 5.69 -9.72 -1.38
C CYS A 265 6.98 -8.88 -1.30
N MET A 266 7.43 -8.56 -0.08
CA MET A 266 8.67 -7.83 0.23
C MET A 266 9.80 -8.76 0.70
N GLY A 267 9.71 -10.06 0.45
CA GLY A 267 10.74 -11.05 0.73
C GLY A 267 12.03 -10.75 -0.02
N ILE A 268 13.17 -11.17 0.55
CA ILE A 268 14.45 -11.03 -0.16
C ILE A 268 14.51 -12.09 -1.25
N GLU A 269 14.45 -11.65 -2.49
CA GLU A 269 14.43 -12.53 -3.67
C GLU A 269 15.67 -12.43 -4.55
N ARG A 270 16.59 -11.48 -4.28
CA ARG A 270 17.88 -11.32 -4.97
C ARG A 270 18.90 -10.76 -3.98
N VAL A 271 20.03 -11.44 -3.84
CA VAL A 271 21.10 -10.98 -2.94
C VAL A 271 22.35 -10.65 -3.75
N TYR A 272 22.82 -9.41 -3.64
CA TYR A 272 24.04 -8.92 -4.26
C TYR A 272 25.10 -8.68 -3.19
N VAL A 273 26.16 -9.46 -3.19
CA VAL A 273 27.22 -9.40 -2.18
C VAL A 273 28.52 -8.97 -2.83
N VAL A 274 29.12 -7.89 -2.33
CA VAL A 274 30.42 -7.41 -2.81
C VAL A 274 31.48 -8.48 -2.57
N GLU A 275 32.35 -8.69 -3.56
CA GLU A 275 33.35 -9.76 -3.62
C GLU A 275 34.16 -9.88 -2.31
N ALA A 276 34.52 -8.75 -1.69
CA ALA A 276 35.33 -8.74 -0.48
C ALA A 276 34.75 -9.50 0.72
N VAL A 277 33.41 -9.63 0.78
CA VAL A 277 32.70 -10.30 1.89
C VAL A 277 31.83 -11.48 1.41
N TYR A 278 31.93 -11.84 0.15
CA TYR A 278 31.05 -12.85 -0.47
C TYR A 278 31.18 -14.23 0.18
N ASP A 279 32.41 -14.74 0.31
CA ASP A 279 32.63 -16.10 0.83
C ASP A 279 32.25 -16.20 2.32
N GLU A 280 32.46 -15.12 3.07
CA GLU A 280 32.05 -15.05 4.47
C GLU A 280 30.51 -15.01 4.58
N PHE A 281 29.86 -14.16 3.79
CA PHE A 281 28.40 -14.10 3.75
C PHE A 281 27.79 -15.45 3.39
N LEU A 282 28.31 -16.10 2.36
CA LEU A 282 27.80 -17.40 1.89
C LEU A 282 27.89 -18.46 2.98
N ARG A 283 29.03 -18.54 3.68
CA ARG A 283 29.22 -19.47 4.78
C ARG A 283 28.23 -19.22 5.93
N GLN A 284 28.01 -17.95 6.27
CA GLN A 284 27.13 -17.57 7.37
C GLN A 284 25.65 -17.76 7.02
N VAL A 285 25.22 -17.41 5.79
CA VAL A 285 23.83 -17.57 5.40
C VAL A 285 23.42 -19.04 5.26
N VAL A 286 24.35 -19.92 4.87
CA VAL A 286 24.12 -21.38 4.91
C VAL A 286 23.91 -21.84 6.35
N ALA A 287 24.74 -21.39 7.30
CA ALA A 287 24.59 -21.76 8.71
C ALA A 287 23.26 -21.23 9.31
N GLU A 288 22.75 -20.10 8.87
CA GLU A 288 21.43 -19.60 9.26
C GLU A 288 20.29 -20.43 8.62
N ALA A 289 20.44 -20.85 7.36
CA ALA A 289 19.47 -21.71 6.68
C ALA A 289 19.35 -23.09 7.36
N GLU A 290 20.46 -23.64 7.90
CA GLU A 290 20.47 -24.90 8.68
C GLU A 290 19.64 -24.81 9.97
N GLN A 291 19.36 -23.59 10.48
CA GLN A 291 18.51 -23.41 11.66
C GLN A 291 17.01 -23.42 11.34
N VAL A 292 16.65 -23.39 10.06
CA VAL A 292 15.25 -23.42 9.64
C VAL A 292 14.70 -24.84 9.80
N ARG A 293 13.68 -24.96 10.64
CA ARG A 293 12.98 -26.24 10.88
C ARG A 293 11.69 -26.26 10.08
N GLN A 294 11.73 -26.99 8.97
CA GLN A 294 10.55 -27.14 8.12
C GLN A 294 9.61 -28.22 8.66
N GLY A 295 8.33 -27.94 8.66
CA GLY A 295 7.30 -28.89 9.04
C GLY A 295 5.94 -28.24 9.27
N TYR A 296 4.96 -29.06 9.58
CA TYR A 296 3.61 -28.63 9.90
C TYR A 296 3.15 -29.22 11.22
N ALA A 297 2.56 -28.41 12.07
CA ALA A 297 1.88 -28.86 13.27
C ALA A 297 0.74 -27.90 13.64
N VAL A 298 -0.31 -28.46 14.20
CA VAL A 298 -1.46 -27.68 14.72
C VAL A 298 -1.16 -27.13 16.11
N ASP A 299 -0.22 -27.75 16.83
CA ASP A 299 0.17 -27.36 18.19
C ASP A 299 0.88 -26.00 18.19
N ILE A 300 0.51 -25.15 19.15
CA ILE A 300 1.15 -23.84 19.40
C ILE A 300 2.58 -23.98 19.94
N HIS A 301 2.94 -25.10 20.51
CA HIS A 301 4.27 -25.40 21.09
C HIS A 301 5.20 -26.08 20.09
N ASN A 302 4.82 -26.18 18.82
CA ASN A 302 5.67 -26.82 17.83
C ASN A 302 6.94 -25.97 17.55
N GLU A 303 8.04 -26.67 17.22
CA GLU A 303 9.33 -26.04 16.95
C GLU A 303 9.53 -25.66 15.47
N ASN A 304 8.58 -26.00 14.58
CA ASN A 304 8.69 -25.70 13.17
C ASN A 304 8.46 -24.20 12.92
N ASN A 305 9.34 -23.59 12.15
CA ASN A 305 9.30 -22.18 11.82
C ASN A 305 9.17 -21.90 10.31
N MET A 306 9.00 -22.94 9.49
CA MET A 306 8.67 -22.83 8.08
C MET A 306 7.72 -23.94 7.65
N GLY A 307 6.58 -23.61 7.07
CA GLY A 307 5.59 -24.54 6.57
C GLY A 307 5.79 -24.95 5.10
N PRO A 308 4.78 -25.55 4.46
CA PRO A 308 4.78 -25.82 3.02
C PRO A 308 4.48 -24.54 2.20
N LEU A 309 4.61 -24.63 0.88
CA LEU A 309 3.92 -23.73 -0.05
C LEU A 309 2.41 -23.91 0.09
N THR A 310 1.64 -22.84 -0.16
CA THR A 310 0.19 -22.85 0.09
C THR A 310 -0.58 -23.62 -0.99
N PHE A 311 -0.06 -23.74 -2.22
CA PHE A 311 -0.77 -24.45 -3.30
C PHE A 311 0.15 -24.85 -4.48
N GLU A 312 -0.31 -25.82 -5.25
CA GLU A 312 0.43 -26.50 -6.32
C GLU A 312 0.98 -25.54 -7.42
N ARG A 313 0.20 -24.55 -7.82
CA ARG A 313 0.66 -23.61 -8.85
C ARG A 313 1.90 -22.84 -8.42
N GLN A 314 2.04 -22.56 -7.13
CA GLN A 314 3.22 -21.89 -6.60
C GLN A 314 4.45 -22.81 -6.63
N LEU A 315 4.27 -24.09 -6.34
CA LEU A 315 5.32 -25.09 -6.49
C LEU A 315 5.84 -25.16 -7.93
N GLN A 316 4.93 -25.20 -8.90
CA GLN A 316 5.31 -25.21 -10.34
C GLN A 316 6.19 -24.01 -10.72
N ILE A 317 5.86 -22.80 -10.23
CA ILE A 317 6.66 -21.60 -10.49
C ILE A 317 8.08 -21.75 -9.91
N VAL A 318 8.20 -22.24 -8.68
CA VAL A 318 9.49 -22.47 -8.03
C VAL A 318 10.32 -23.51 -8.81
N GLN A 319 9.71 -24.62 -9.21
CA GLN A 319 10.37 -25.68 -9.99
C GLN A 319 10.86 -25.15 -11.35
N GLU A 320 9.99 -24.48 -12.10
CA GLU A 320 10.35 -23.90 -13.43
C GLU A 320 11.53 -22.92 -13.34
N GLN A 321 11.59 -22.11 -12.26
CA GLN A 321 12.69 -21.15 -12.07
C GLN A 321 13.99 -21.82 -11.62
N LEU A 322 13.93 -22.83 -10.76
CA LEU A 322 15.10 -23.63 -10.38
C LEU A 322 15.67 -24.39 -11.57
N GLU A 323 14.83 -25.04 -12.38
CA GLU A 323 15.24 -25.77 -13.58
C GLU A 323 15.93 -24.83 -14.60
N ASP A 324 15.37 -23.64 -14.85
CA ASP A 324 15.98 -22.63 -15.72
C ASP A 324 17.36 -22.20 -15.20
N ALA A 325 17.48 -21.92 -13.91
CA ALA A 325 18.72 -21.49 -13.29
C ALA A 325 19.82 -22.57 -13.35
N LEU A 326 19.48 -23.81 -13.02
CA LEU A 326 20.40 -24.96 -13.06
C LEU A 326 20.85 -25.27 -14.50
N ALA A 327 19.93 -25.22 -15.47
CA ALA A 327 20.23 -25.40 -16.87
C ALA A 327 21.18 -24.32 -17.43
N LYS A 328 21.16 -23.10 -16.84
CA LYS A 328 22.05 -21.98 -17.17
C LYS A 328 23.36 -21.95 -16.36
N GLY A 329 23.60 -22.96 -15.53
CA GLY A 329 24.87 -23.13 -14.82
C GLY A 329 24.87 -22.65 -13.37
N ALA A 330 23.74 -22.25 -12.80
CA ALA A 330 23.64 -21.97 -11.37
C ALA A 330 23.83 -23.27 -10.55
N ARG A 331 24.23 -23.13 -9.29
CA ARG A 331 24.56 -24.24 -8.42
C ARG A 331 23.91 -24.08 -7.04
N ILE A 332 23.15 -25.08 -6.64
CA ILE A 332 22.61 -25.15 -5.26
C ILE A 332 23.75 -25.46 -4.29
N VAL A 333 23.89 -24.67 -3.24
CA VAL A 333 24.88 -24.85 -2.19
C VAL A 333 24.25 -25.31 -0.88
N TYR A 334 22.95 -25.13 -0.70
CA TYR A 334 22.18 -25.62 0.41
C TYR A 334 20.73 -25.90 0.01
N GLY A 335 20.10 -26.94 0.59
CA GLY A 335 18.71 -27.31 0.35
C GLY A 335 18.48 -27.92 -1.03
N GLY A 336 17.37 -27.57 -1.65
CA GLY A 336 16.99 -28.01 -2.99
C GLY A 336 16.07 -29.22 -3.05
N LYS A 337 15.77 -29.87 -1.92
CA LYS A 337 14.82 -30.97 -1.87
C LYS A 337 13.38 -30.46 -1.88
N ILE A 338 12.54 -31.14 -2.62
CA ILE A 338 11.10 -30.87 -2.73
C ILE A 338 10.35 -32.16 -2.37
N ASP A 339 9.42 -32.08 -1.42
CA ASP A 339 8.57 -33.19 -0.99
C ASP A 339 7.12 -32.71 -0.89
N GLY A 340 6.31 -33.00 -1.91
CA GLY A 340 4.99 -32.40 -2.07
C GLY A 340 5.09 -30.87 -2.14
N LEU A 341 4.37 -30.18 -1.28
CA LEU A 341 4.42 -28.70 -1.19
C LEU A 341 5.54 -28.20 -0.24
N PHE A 342 6.30 -29.09 0.37
CA PHE A 342 7.45 -28.72 1.20
C PHE A 342 8.68 -28.52 0.31
N VAL A 343 9.15 -27.28 0.21
CA VAL A 343 10.39 -26.91 -0.48
C VAL A 343 11.38 -26.48 0.57
N GLU A 344 12.54 -27.15 0.65
CA GLU A 344 13.60 -26.79 1.59
C GLU A 344 14.07 -25.34 1.38
N PRO A 345 14.49 -24.62 2.44
CA PRO A 345 15.23 -23.38 2.29
C PRO A 345 16.40 -23.62 1.35
N THR A 346 16.43 -22.92 0.21
CA THR A 346 17.39 -23.22 -0.86
C THR A 346 18.25 -21.99 -1.16
N ILE A 347 19.57 -22.17 -1.08
CA ILE A 347 20.55 -21.15 -1.45
C ILE A 347 21.20 -21.57 -2.75
N ILE A 348 21.15 -20.68 -3.75
CA ILE A 348 21.67 -20.90 -5.10
C ILE A 348 22.67 -19.80 -5.48
N VAL A 349 23.79 -20.18 -6.04
CA VAL A 349 24.90 -19.31 -6.42
C VAL A 349 25.22 -19.45 -7.91
N ASP A 350 26.21 -18.69 -8.38
CA ASP A 350 26.61 -18.64 -9.80
C ASP A 350 25.44 -18.25 -10.72
N VAL A 351 24.52 -17.42 -10.18
CA VAL A 351 23.36 -16.91 -10.88
C VAL A 351 23.74 -15.72 -11.78
N THR A 352 23.08 -15.62 -12.93
CA THR A 352 23.21 -14.51 -13.87
C THR A 352 21.87 -13.81 -14.09
N HIS A 353 21.90 -12.54 -14.50
CA HIS A 353 20.69 -11.71 -14.58
C HIS A 353 19.68 -12.14 -15.67
N ASP A 354 20.08 -12.99 -16.61
CA ASP A 354 19.21 -13.58 -17.65
C ASP A 354 18.43 -14.82 -17.18
N MET A 355 18.69 -15.31 -15.96
CA MET A 355 17.93 -16.39 -15.35
C MET A 355 16.56 -15.90 -14.89
N LYS A 356 15.51 -16.72 -15.09
CA LYS A 356 14.14 -16.40 -14.62
C LYS A 356 14.14 -16.06 -13.13
N LEU A 357 14.91 -16.83 -12.36
CA LEU A 357 15.09 -16.65 -10.91
C LEU A 357 15.58 -15.24 -10.50
N MET A 358 16.22 -14.51 -11.41
CA MET A 358 16.71 -13.14 -11.15
C MET A 358 15.78 -12.05 -11.68
N GLN A 359 14.81 -12.40 -12.52
CA GLN A 359 13.92 -11.45 -13.21
C GLN A 359 12.46 -11.55 -12.76
N GLU A 360 11.97 -12.77 -12.51
CA GLU A 360 10.58 -13.04 -12.17
C GLU A 360 10.44 -13.28 -10.67
N GLU A 361 9.32 -12.83 -10.09
CA GLU A 361 8.98 -13.13 -8.69
C GLU A 361 8.92 -14.64 -8.46
N THR A 362 9.68 -15.12 -7.47
CA THR A 362 9.71 -16.55 -7.11
C THR A 362 8.61 -16.91 -6.12
N PHE A 363 8.44 -16.08 -5.10
CA PHE A 363 7.45 -16.26 -4.04
C PHE A 363 7.54 -17.63 -3.36
N GLY A 364 8.76 -18.08 -3.12
CA GLY A 364 9.13 -19.36 -2.52
C GLY A 364 10.47 -19.28 -1.78
N PRO A 365 10.87 -20.32 -1.03
CA PRO A 365 12.02 -20.27 -0.14
C PRO A 365 13.34 -20.45 -0.90
N ILE A 366 13.58 -19.63 -1.91
CA ILE A 366 14.77 -19.69 -2.78
C ILE A 366 15.52 -18.36 -2.66
N MET A 367 16.80 -18.44 -2.29
CA MET A 367 17.68 -17.31 -2.09
C MET A 367 18.83 -17.33 -3.13
N PRO A 368 18.71 -16.63 -4.24
CA PRO A 368 19.83 -16.48 -5.17
C PRO A 368 20.83 -15.47 -4.62
N VAL A 369 22.12 -15.85 -4.61
CA VAL A 369 23.22 -15.01 -4.12
C VAL A 369 24.20 -14.77 -5.26
N MET A 370 24.32 -13.52 -5.68
CA MET A 370 25.19 -13.08 -6.77
C MET A 370 26.39 -12.32 -6.20
N LYS A 371 27.58 -12.75 -6.59
CA LYS A 371 28.81 -12.00 -6.34
C LYS A 371 28.86 -10.78 -7.26
N VAL A 372 29.15 -9.61 -6.70
CA VAL A 372 29.31 -8.36 -7.45
C VAL A 372 30.65 -7.70 -7.11
N LYS A 373 31.18 -6.93 -8.05
CA LYS A 373 32.48 -6.28 -7.91
C LYS A 373 32.48 -5.21 -6.84
N ASP A 374 31.48 -4.34 -6.87
CA ASP A 374 31.42 -3.14 -6.03
C ASP A 374 29.97 -2.61 -5.86
N GLU A 375 29.81 -1.53 -5.08
CA GLU A 375 28.56 -0.81 -4.85
C GLU A 375 27.86 -0.40 -6.16
N THR A 376 28.63 -0.04 -7.17
CA THR A 376 28.06 0.49 -8.44
C THR A 376 27.36 -0.61 -9.22
N GLU A 377 28.01 -1.76 -9.35
CA GLU A 377 27.42 -2.94 -9.99
C GLU A 377 26.22 -3.46 -9.21
N ALA A 378 26.33 -3.57 -7.85
CA ALA A 378 25.23 -3.97 -7.00
C ALA A 378 23.99 -3.11 -7.19
N LEU A 379 24.17 -1.78 -7.19
CA LEU A 379 23.10 -0.83 -7.37
C LEU A 379 22.48 -0.89 -8.77
N TRP A 380 23.30 -1.04 -9.79
CA TRP A 380 22.81 -1.16 -11.17
C TRP A 380 21.95 -2.42 -11.35
N LEU A 381 22.44 -3.58 -10.90
CA LEU A 381 21.71 -4.85 -10.94
C LEU A 381 20.43 -4.83 -10.09
N ALA A 382 20.49 -4.20 -8.91
CA ALA A 382 19.31 -4.07 -8.06
C ALA A 382 18.19 -3.28 -8.74
N ASN A 383 18.53 -2.21 -9.47
CA ASN A 383 17.56 -1.38 -10.19
C ASN A 383 17.12 -1.96 -11.55
N ASP A 384 17.88 -2.90 -12.10
CA ASP A 384 17.54 -3.62 -13.35
C ASP A 384 16.43 -4.65 -13.09
N SER A 385 15.24 -4.14 -12.85
CA SER A 385 14.03 -4.91 -12.60
C SER A 385 12.79 -4.13 -13.01
N VAL A 386 11.79 -4.83 -13.48
CA VAL A 386 10.45 -4.26 -13.72
C VAL A 386 9.70 -4.00 -12.41
N TYR A 387 10.16 -4.59 -11.32
CA TYR A 387 9.61 -4.42 -9.97
C TYR A 387 10.33 -3.31 -9.20
N GLY A 388 9.72 -2.88 -8.11
CA GLY A 388 10.29 -1.90 -7.20
C GLY A 388 9.45 -1.79 -5.92
N LEU A 389 9.33 -2.90 -5.15
CA LEU A 389 8.52 -2.90 -3.93
C LEU A 389 9.37 -2.48 -2.74
N SER A 390 10.35 -3.28 -2.36
CA SER A 390 11.23 -2.97 -1.25
C SER A 390 12.70 -3.34 -1.57
N ALA A 391 13.63 -2.91 -0.72
CA ALA A 391 15.03 -3.27 -0.80
C ALA A 391 15.69 -3.22 0.58
N SER A 392 16.83 -3.92 0.72
CA SER A 392 17.66 -3.93 1.91
C SER A 392 19.11 -3.59 1.56
N VAL A 393 19.77 -2.72 2.36
CA VAL A 393 21.16 -2.29 2.16
C VAL A 393 21.94 -2.46 3.46
N TRP A 394 23.07 -3.15 3.39
CA TRP A 394 23.89 -3.50 4.54
C TRP A 394 25.28 -2.85 4.47
N SER A 395 25.60 -2.00 5.44
CA SER A 395 26.92 -1.37 5.62
C SER A 395 27.03 -0.73 7.00
N ASN A 396 28.13 -0.90 7.69
CA ASN A 396 28.47 -0.16 8.91
C ASN A 396 28.79 1.31 8.63
N ASN A 397 29.09 1.66 7.38
CA ASN A 397 29.21 3.06 6.96
C ASN A 397 27.84 3.64 6.61
N MET A 398 27.18 4.25 7.58
CA MET A 398 25.83 4.82 7.43
C MET A 398 25.70 5.89 6.33
N ARG A 399 26.81 6.61 6.00
CA ARG A 399 26.78 7.57 4.87
C ARG A 399 26.69 6.82 3.53
N GLN A 400 27.46 5.75 3.41
CA GLN A 400 27.43 4.87 2.23
C GLN A 400 26.07 4.19 2.10
N ALA A 401 25.59 3.54 3.16
CA ALA A 401 24.29 2.86 3.17
C ALA A 401 23.14 3.79 2.74
N LYS A 402 23.07 5.00 3.32
CA LYS A 402 22.05 6.00 2.94
C LYS A 402 22.21 6.48 1.50
N ARG A 403 23.44 6.67 1.00
CA ARG A 403 23.67 7.05 -0.40
C ARG A 403 23.18 5.99 -1.38
N VAL A 404 23.42 4.72 -1.08
CA VAL A 404 22.92 3.58 -1.90
C VAL A 404 21.40 3.53 -1.81
N ALA A 405 20.84 3.56 -0.60
CA ALA A 405 19.40 3.54 -0.36
C ALA A 405 18.63 4.61 -1.15
N HIS A 406 19.16 5.85 -1.22
CA HIS A 406 18.55 6.94 -1.98
C HIS A 406 18.57 6.76 -3.50
N ARG A 407 19.37 5.82 -4.01
CA ARG A 407 19.50 5.54 -5.46
C ARG A 407 18.75 4.29 -5.90
N LEU A 408 18.10 3.60 -4.99
CA LEU A 408 17.25 2.44 -5.30
C LEU A 408 15.87 2.89 -5.76
N ASP A 409 15.41 2.32 -6.87
CA ASP A 409 14.12 2.60 -7.50
C ASP A 409 13.02 1.69 -6.90
N VAL A 410 12.78 1.82 -5.61
CA VAL A 410 11.81 1.02 -4.85
C VAL A 410 10.94 1.90 -3.96
N GLY A 411 9.82 1.37 -3.51
CA GLY A 411 8.89 2.09 -2.64
C GLY A 411 9.34 2.17 -1.18
N SER A 412 10.08 1.16 -0.69
CA SER A 412 10.57 1.08 0.69
C SER A 412 12.02 0.61 0.73
N VAL A 413 12.83 1.16 1.65
CA VAL A 413 14.23 0.73 1.82
C VAL A 413 14.54 0.52 3.29
N ASN A 414 15.10 -0.64 3.60
CA ASN A 414 15.69 -0.96 4.91
C ASN A 414 17.22 -0.73 4.87
N VAL A 415 17.79 -0.24 5.95
CA VAL A 415 19.24 -0.09 6.11
C VAL A 415 19.66 -0.85 7.34
N ASN A 416 20.55 -1.84 7.15
CA ASN A 416 20.99 -2.81 8.18
C ASN A 416 19.80 -3.53 8.84
N ASP A 417 18.85 -3.88 8.01
CA ASP A 417 17.59 -4.48 8.39
C ASP A 417 16.93 -5.14 7.16
N ALA A 418 15.98 -6.03 7.37
CA ALA A 418 15.16 -6.62 6.32
C ALA A 418 13.69 -6.71 6.78
N ILE A 419 12.76 -6.30 5.93
CA ILE A 419 11.31 -6.46 6.13
C ILE A 419 10.72 -5.63 7.29
N SER A 420 11.47 -5.24 8.32
CA SER A 420 10.93 -4.65 9.56
C SER A 420 10.24 -3.27 9.38
N HIS A 421 10.31 -2.67 8.21
CA HIS A 421 9.51 -1.49 7.88
C HIS A 421 8.01 -1.79 7.80
N TYR A 422 7.63 -3.03 7.43
CA TYR A 422 6.23 -3.41 7.23
C TYR A 422 5.40 -3.41 8.53
N PRO A 423 5.85 -3.96 9.67
CA PRO A 423 5.09 -3.90 10.92
C PRO A 423 4.83 -2.49 11.45
N VAL A 424 5.45 -1.46 10.88
CA VAL A 424 5.27 -0.07 11.36
C VAL A 424 3.99 0.52 10.76
N SER A 425 2.88 0.40 11.48
CA SER A 425 1.52 0.74 11.02
C SER A 425 1.29 2.17 10.51
N LEU A 426 2.19 3.11 10.80
CA LEU A 426 2.11 4.50 10.33
C LEU A 426 3.13 4.85 9.24
N LEU A 427 3.98 3.89 8.85
CA LEU A 427 4.96 4.06 7.79
C LEU A 427 4.35 3.58 6.46
N PRO A 428 4.13 4.46 5.46
CA PRO A 428 3.53 4.05 4.20
C PRO A 428 4.34 2.96 3.51
N PHE A 429 3.65 1.89 3.09
CA PHE A 429 4.20 0.77 2.35
C PHE A 429 3.59 0.68 0.95
N GLY A 430 4.37 0.33 -0.05
CA GLY A 430 3.91 0.11 -1.42
C GLY A 430 5.00 0.32 -2.45
N GLY A 431 4.81 -0.21 -3.64
CA GLY A 431 5.79 -0.25 -4.70
C GLY A 431 5.81 0.94 -5.65
N VAL A 432 6.78 0.91 -6.54
CA VAL A 432 6.87 1.71 -7.77
C VAL A 432 7.00 0.76 -8.96
N LYS A 433 7.15 1.27 -10.17
CA LYS A 433 7.24 0.45 -11.40
C LYS A 433 6.03 -0.51 -11.48
N GLN A 434 6.26 -1.81 -11.74
CA GLN A 434 5.20 -2.81 -11.86
C GLN A 434 4.78 -3.45 -10.52
N SER A 435 5.35 -3.01 -9.41
CA SER A 435 4.92 -3.40 -8.06
C SER A 435 3.66 -2.66 -7.58
N GLY A 436 3.07 -1.82 -8.43
CA GLY A 436 1.79 -1.20 -8.18
C GLY A 436 1.87 0.27 -7.78
N ASN A 437 0.70 0.82 -7.46
CA ASN A 437 0.50 2.23 -7.14
C ASN A 437 -0.14 2.46 -5.77
N ALA A 438 -0.42 1.39 -5.02
CA ALA A 438 -0.97 1.49 -3.69
C ALA A 438 0.04 2.09 -2.70
N ARG A 439 -0.49 2.73 -1.66
CA ARG A 439 0.23 2.98 -0.42
C ARG A 439 -0.62 2.46 0.72
N THR A 440 -0.24 1.31 1.25
CA THR A 440 -0.85 0.77 2.46
C THR A 440 -0.15 1.36 3.68
N HIS A 441 -0.74 1.18 4.85
CA HIS A 441 -0.33 1.79 6.11
C HIS A 441 -0.49 3.31 6.19
N GLY A 442 -0.67 3.79 7.41
CA GLY A 442 -0.73 5.19 7.75
C GLY A 442 -1.89 5.95 7.14
N LYS A 443 -1.68 7.25 7.04
CA LYS A 443 -2.62 8.20 6.48
C LYS A 443 -2.92 7.93 5.00
N GLU A 444 -1.91 7.51 4.29
CA GLU A 444 -1.94 7.29 2.85
C GLU A 444 -2.94 6.17 2.51
N GLU A 445 -2.97 5.09 3.30
CA GLU A 445 -3.93 4.00 3.11
C GLU A 445 -5.38 4.48 3.26
N VAL A 446 -5.69 5.22 4.31
CA VAL A 446 -7.06 5.67 4.54
C VAL A 446 -7.48 6.70 3.50
N LEU A 447 -6.58 7.61 3.10
CA LEU A 447 -6.88 8.66 2.14
C LEU A 447 -7.04 8.15 0.70
N GLN A 448 -6.41 7.05 0.33
CA GLN A 448 -6.59 6.48 -1.02
C GLN A 448 -8.02 5.95 -1.27
N PHE A 449 -8.80 5.71 -0.20
CA PHE A 449 -10.23 5.41 -0.27
C PHE A 449 -11.13 6.66 -0.29
N THR A 450 -10.54 7.84 -0.50
CA THR A 450 -11.24 9.11 -0.61
C THR A 450 -10.83 9.88 -1.85
N GLN A 451 -11.75 10.71 -2.35
CA GLN A 451 -11.46 11.74 -3.34
C GLN A 451 -11.62 13.12 -2.71
N LEU A 452 -10.79 14.08 -3.11
CA LEU A 452 -10.85 15.41 -2.56
C LEU A 452 -12.01 16.18 -3.18
N ARG A 453 -12.88 16.74 -2.32
CA ARG A 453 -13.90 17.70 -2.70
C ARG A 453 -13.47 19.10 -2.28
N SER A 454 -13.55 20.04 -3.20
CA SER A 454 -13.24 21.45 -2.96
C SER A 454 -14.51 22.25 -2.71
N TYR A 455 -14.44 23.19 -1.79
CA TYR A 455 -15.51 24.13 -1.45
C TYR A 455 -15.00 25.55 -1.59
N ALA A 456 -15.76 26.38 -2.30
CA ALA A 456 -15.59 27.83 -2.35
C ALA A 456 -16.87 28.48 -1.79
N ILE A 457 -16.80 29.06 -0.61
CA ILE A 457 -17.96 29.60 0.10
C ILE A 457 -17.88 31.12 0.11
N GLY A 458 -18.79 31.77 -0.62
CA GLY A 458 -19.01 33.21 -0.56
C GLY A 458 -20.04 33.55 0.54
N ARG A 459 -19.88 34.72 1.17
CA ARG A 459 -20.88 35.28 2.09
C ARG A 459 -21.47 36.53 1.46
N PRO A 460 -22.78 36.56 1.12
CA PRO A 460 -23.43 37.75 0.61
C PRO A 460 -23.60 38.82 1.71
N PRO A 461 -23.58 40.15 1.37
CA PRO A 461 -23.16 40.66 0.08
C PRO A 461 -21.65 40.47 -0.14
N LEU A 462 -21.23 40.06 -1.34
CA LEU A 462 -19.83 39.99 -1.69
C LEU A 462 -19.30 41.40 -1.95
N PRO A 463 -18.24 41.86 -1.26
CA PRO A 463 -17.67 43.17 -1.49
C PRO A 463 -16.98 43.29 -2.85
N PHE A 464 -16.76 42.15 -3.50
CA PHE A 464 -16.13 42.05 -4.80
C PHE A 464 -16.78 40.89 -5.59
N ASP A 465 -17.35 41.21 -6.74
CA ASP A 465 -18.00 40.28 -7.66
C ASP A 465 -17.23 40.23 -8.98
N LEU A 466 -16.55 39.09 -9.25
CA LEU A 466 -15.81 38.86 -10.48
C LEU A 466 -16.68 39.01 -11.74
N ALA A 467 -17.94 38.58 -11.68
CA ALA A 467 -18.84 38.65 -12.83
C ALA A 467 -19.15 40.10 -13.20
N THR A 468 -19.30 40.98 -12.22
CA THR A 468 -19.45 42.43 -12.44
C THR A 468 -18.13 43.04 -12.92
N GLN A 469 -17.00 42.67 -12.29
CA GLN A 469 -15.69 43.19 -12.66
C GLN A 469 -15.28 42.85 -14.10
N MET A 470 -15.63 41.67 -14.60
CA MET A 470 -15.35 41.26 -15.98
C MET A 470 -16.10 42.09 -17.03
N ARG A 471 -17.14 42.83 -16.64
CA ARG A 471 -17.93 43.73 -17.51
C ARG A 471 -17.40 45.16 -17.52
N GLU A 472 -16.50 45.49 -16.56
CA GLU A 472 -15.94 46.82 -16.45
C GLU A 472 -14.87 47.08 -17.53
N PRO A 473 -14.87 48.28 -18.18
CA PRO A 473 -13.91 48.62 -19.26
C PRO A 473 -12.44 48.54 -18.82
N ASN A 474 -12.16 48.77 -17.54
CA ASN A 474 -10.81 48.82 -16.98
C ASN A 474 -10.34 47.49 -16.39
N HIS A 475 -11.09 46.40 -16.62
CA HIS A 475 -10.80 45.07 -16.07
C HIS A 475 -9.35 44.60 -16.30
N TYR A 476 -8.83 44.78 -17.55
CA TYR A 476 -7.45 44.38 -17.86
C TYR A 476 -6.41 45.19 -17.09
N LYS A 477 -6.55 46.52 -17.03
CA LYS A 477 -5.61 47.39 -16.33
C LYS A 477 -5.57 47.06 -14.84
N LEU A 478 -6.73 46.83 -14.24
CA LEU A 478 -6.87 46.49 -12.83
C LEU A 478 -6.26 45.10 -12.52
N GLY A 479 -6.59 44.11 -13.35
CA GLY A 479 -6.02 42.75 -13.21
C GLY A 479 -4.51 42.73 -13.36
N ALA A 480 -3.97 43.46 -14.32
CA ALA A 480 -2.53 43.62 -14.54
C ALA A 480 -1.83 44.31 -13.34
N ALA A 481 -2.48 45.34 -12.79
CA ALA A 481 -1.96 46.00 -11.58
C ALA A 481 -1.92 45.07 -10.36
N ILE A 482 -3.00 44.34 -10.11
CA ILE A 482 -3.07 43.35 -9.03
C ILE A 482 -2.00 42.24 -9.21
N MET A 483 -1.84 41.73 -10.43
CA MET A 483 -0.85 40.73 -10.76
C MET A 483 0.58 41.21 -10.46
N ARG A 484 0.93 42.42 -10.95
CA ARG A 484 2.27 43.00 -10.75
C ARG A 484 2.56 43.29 -9.26
N LEU A 485 1.58 43.84 -8.54
CA LEU A 485 1.69 44.13 -7.11
C LEU A 485 1.88 42.83 -6.28
N SER A 486 1.09 41.79 -6.59
CA SER A 486 1.08 40.56 -5.82
C SER A 486 2.25 39.65 -6.16
N PHE A 487 2.66 39.56 -7.40
CA PHE A 487 3.60 38.56 -7.92
C PHE A 487 4.86 39.16 -8.56
N GLY A 488 5.00 40.49 -8.64
CA GLY A 488 6.20 41.13 -9.16
C GLY A 488 7.45 40.66 -8.40
N VAL A 489 8.46 40.20 -9.13
CA VAL A 489 9.72 39.71 -8.55
C VAL A 489 10.61 40.87 -8.14
N THR A 490 10.65 41.95 -8.94
CA THR A 490 11.43 43.16 -8.68
C THR A 490 10.59 44.26 -8.03
N LEU A 491 11.24 45.10 -7.23
CA LEU A 491 10.60 46.29 -6.63
C LEU A 491 10.00 47.19 -7.69
N GLN A 492 10.68 47.35 -8.84
CA GLN A 492 10.21 48.12 -9.96
C GLN A 492 8.87 47.56 -10.51
N GLN A 493 8.76 46.24 -10.72
CA GLN A 493 7.53 45.60 -11.15
C GLN A 493 6.36 45.82 -10.19
N ARG A 494 6.65 45.82 -8.89
CA ARG A 494 5.64 46.02 -7.83
C ARG A 494 5.21 47.48 -7.70
N LEU A 495 6.12 48.43 -7.94
CA LEU A 495 5.81 49.85 -7.81
C LEU A 495 5.24 50.49 -9.09
N GLN A 496 5.49 49.90 -10.24
CA GLN A 496 5.00 50.39 -11.53
C GLN A 496 3.48 50.55 -11.57
N PRO A 497 2.64 49.59 -11.15
CA PRO A 497 1.20 49.75 -11.13
C PRO A 497 0.70 50.89 -10.24
N ILE A 498 1.41 51.14 -9.14
CA ILE A 498 1.07 52.25 -8.23
C ILE A 498 1.32 53.59 -8.94
N LYS A 499 2.44 53.72 -9.67
CA LYS A 499 2.78 54.94 -10.45
C LYS A 499 1.80 55.17 -11.59
N GLU A 500 1.47 54.11 -12.34
CA GLU A 500 0.51 54.14 -13.45
C GLU A 500 -0.89 54.54 -12.95
N ALA A 501 -1.32 53.99 -11.83
CA ALA A 501 -2.59 54.24 -11.20
C ALA A 501 -2.72 55.66 -10.62
N LEU A 502 -1.64 56.21 -10.11
CA LEU A 502 -1.60 57.63 -9.65
C LEU A 502 -1.60 58.62 -10.80
N ALA A 503 -1.16 58.23 -11.99
CA ALA A 503 -1.18 59.04 -13.20
C ALA A 503 -2.53 59.02 -13.94
N ASP A 504 -3.31 57.93 -13.80
CA ASP A 504 -4.58 57.74 -14.50
C ASP A 504 -5.75 58.31 -13.67
N LYS A 505 -6.38 59.39 -14.21
CA LYS A 505 -7.49 60.09 -13.55
C LYS A 505 -8.77 59.26 -13.46
N GLU A 506 -8.97 58.28 -14.34
CA GLU A 506 -10.14 57.39 -14.36
C GLU A 506 -9.99 56.25 -13.34
N LEU A 507 -8.77 55.82 -13.09
CA LEU A 507 -8.50 54.75 -12.12
C LEU A 507 -8.42 55.21 -10.66
N ARG A 508 -8.17 56.49 -10.41
CA ARG A 508 -8.05 57.08 -9.05
C ARG A 508 -9.26 56.80 -8.12
N PRO A 509 -10.53 56.95 -8.57
CA PRO A 509 -11.68 56.66 -7.70
C PRO A 509 -11.82 55.16 -7.33
N GLU A 510 -11.54 54.28 -8.29
CA GLU A 510 -11.63 52.82 -8.09
C GLU A 510 -10.51 52.30 -7.20
N ILE A 511 -9.30 52.82 -7.38
CA ILE A 511 -8.16 52.50 -6.49
C ILE A 511 -8.41 53.02 -5.09
N GLY A 512 -9.03 54.16 -4.92
CA GLY A 512 -9.46 54.69 -3.62
C GLY A 512 -10.53 53.82 -2.93
N ARG A 513 -11.44 53.21 -3.69
CA ARG A 513 -12.36 52.16 -3.18
C ARG A 513 -11.63 50.90 -2.84
N MET A 514 -10.72 50.43 -3.69
CA MET A 514 -9.93 49.23 -3.46
C MET A 514 -8.90 49.39 -2.37
N ALA A 515 -8.25 50.53 -2.23
CA ALA A 515 -7.34 50.81 -1.12
C ALA A 515 -8.07 50.83 0.24
N ARG A 516 -9.32 51.30 0.29
CA ARG A 516 -10.16 51.14 1.49
C ARG A 516 -10.56 49.70 1.76
N LEU A 517 -10.77 48.90 0.72
CA LEU A 517 -10.99 47.43 0.83
C LEU A 517 -9.70 46.69 1.04
N ALA A 518 -8.59 47.06 0.40
CA ALA A 518 -7.26 46.51 0.51
C ALA A 518 -6.56 46.91 1.82
N GLY A 519 -6.92 48.06 2.41
CA GLY A 519 -6.41 48.46 3.72
C GLY A 519 -6.68 47.42 4.82
N VAL A 520 -7.81 46.74 4.73
CA VAL A 520 -8.12 45.58 5.61
C VAL A 520 -7.37 44.32 5.14
N ALA A 521 -7.27 44.09 3.82
CA ALA A 521 -6.59 42.89 3.30
C ALA A 521 -5.05 43.01 3.38
N THR A 522 -4.49 44.20 3.12
CA THR A 522 -3.04 44.45 3.21
C THR A 522 -2.54 44.42 4.64
N ALA A 523 -3.33 44.90 5.60
CA ALA A 523 -3.05 44.77 7.01
C ALA A 523 -3.05 43.31 7.47
N VAL A 524 -4.00 42.50 6.97
CA VAL A 524 -4.07 41.06 7.25
C VAL A 524 -2.91 40.29 6.58
N ILE A 525 -2.54 40.65 5.35
CA ILE A 525 -1.41 40.01 4.64
C ILE A 525 -0.07 40.44 5.26
N ALA A 526 0.10 41.72 5.62
CA ALA A 526 1.30 42.19 6.30
C ALA A 526 1.45 41.58 7.70
N PHE A 527 0.35 41.40 8.44
CA PHE A 527 0.32 40.74 9.74
C PHE A 527 0.61 39.22 9.61
N ALA A 528 0.07 38.54 8.60
CA ALA A 528 0.36 37.15 8.32
C ALA A 528 1.81 36.92 7.90
N VAL A 529 2.38 37.81 7.08
CA VAL A 529 3.79 37.77 6.66
C VAL A 529 4.73 38.07 7.84
N ALA A 530 4.35 39.00 8.73
CA ALA A 530 5.10 39.29 9.95
C ALA A 530 5.10 38.11 10.94
N LEU A 531 3.96 37.42 11.11
CA LEU A 531 3.84 36.21 11.91
C LEU A 531 4.63 35.02 11.32
N PHE A 532 4.72 34.91 9.99
CA PHE A 532 5.52 33.86 9.33
C PHE A 532 7.04 34.13 9.42
N ARG A 533 7.47 35.40 9.46
CA ARG A 533 8.89 35.77 9.66
C ARG A 533 9.34 35.68 11.13
N ALA A 534 8.43 35.76 12.08
CA ALA A 534 8.73 35.59 13.50
C ALA A 534 8.82 34.11 13.95
N LYS A 535 8.51 33.14 13.05
CA LYS A 535 8.61 31.69 13.29
C LYS A 535 9.74 31.01 12.48
N LYS A 536 10.61 31.76 11.86
CA LYS A 536 11.91 31.30 11.37
C LYS A 536 13.02 31.92 12.22
#